data_fd2db18caa94ff57d0f68aa4251c3471
#
_entry.id   fd2db18caa94ff57d0f68aa4251c3471
#
_cell.length_a   1.000
_cell.length_b   1.000
_cell.length_c   1.000
_cell.angle_alpha   90.00
_cell.angle_beta   90.00
_cell.angle_gamma   90.00
#
_symmetry.space_group_name_H-M   'P 1'
#
loop_
_entity.id
_entity.type
_entity.pdbx_description
1 polymer ?
#
loop_
_entity_poly.entity_id
_entity_poly.type
_entity_poly.pdbx_seq_one_letter_code
_entity_poly.pdbx_strand_id
1 'polypeptide(L)'
;MKKQSIMNLVRYHVEKNEEAFISEVAEIAKEFDQSGDSAMANYLMELVSNANYYVPQSSYKNLHYLTKVDYTNTSLLLPEIIEEDILGITRAISQKADLTKFLFYGAPGTGKTESAYQIARILGRDLLRVDFEQLIDSRLGETAKNVANLFDEINHLAFGKIIFHQII
;
A
#
# COMPACT_ATOMS: atom_id res chain seq x y z
N MET A 1 0.84 -19.24 -17.73
CA MET A 1 -0.14 -19.76 -16.77
C MET A 1 -0.25 -21.28 -16.90
N LYS A 2 -0.05 -22.02 -15.82
CA LYS A 2 -0.04 -23.49 -15.81
C LYS A 2 -1.45 -24.03 -15.64
N LYS A 3 -1.78 -25.16 -16.30
CA LYS A 3 -3.09 -25.84 -16.13
C LYS A 3 -3.38 -26.13 -14.64
N GLN A 4 -2.33 -26.41 -13.85
CA GLN A 4 -2.43 -26.71 -12.44
C GLN A 4 -2.99 -25.52 -11.64
N SER A 5 -2.54 -24.30 -11.94
CA SER A 5 -3.03 -23.09 -11.26
C SER A 5 -4.53 -22.86 -11.48
N ILE A 6 -5.02 -23.13 -12.69
CA ILE A 6 -6.48 -23.05 -12.95
C ILE A 6 -7.24 -24.09 -12.15
N MET A 7 -6.74 -25.33 -12.09
CA MET A 7 -7.38 -26.40 -11.31
C MET A 7 -7.40 -26.09 -9.81
N ASN A 8 -6.30 -25.51 -9.30
CA ASN A 8 -6.19 -25.09 -7.90
C ASN A 8 -7.20 -23.99 -7.58
N LEU A 9 -7.32 -22.95 -8.43
CA LEU A 9 -8.29 -21.88 -8.24
C LEU A 9 -9.73 -22.42 -8.14
N VAL A 10 -10.12 -23.29 -9.09
CA VAL A 10 -11.46 -23.89 -9.09
C VAL A 10 -11.69 -24.74 -7.84
N ARG A 11 -10.70 -25.56 -7.46
CA ARG A 11 -10.77 -26.39 -6.25
C ARG A 11 -10.94 -25.55 -5.00
N TYR A 12 -10.08 -24.56 -4.78
CA TYR A 12 -10.13 -23.70 -3.59
C TYR A 12 -11.43 -22.90 -3.50
N HIS A 13 -11.96 -22.45 -4.63
CA HIS A 13 -13.27 -21.79 -4.67
C HIS A 13 -14.41 -22.74 -4.27
N VAL A 14 -14.42 -23.98 -4.78
CA VAL A 14 -15.44 -24.99 -4.45
C VAL A 14 -15.34 -25.44 -2.98
N GLU A 15 -14.11 -25.58 -2.48
CA GLU A 15 -13.83 -25.93 -1.08
C GLU A 15 -14.06 -24.75 -0.12
N LYS A 16 -14.39 -23.55 -0.63
CA LYS A 16 -14.52 -22.30 0.14
C LYS A 16 -13.26 -21.97 0.96
N ASN A 17 -12.12 -22.39 0.46
CA ASN A 17 -10.82 -22.08 1.04
C ASN A 17 -10.28 -20.76 0.46
N GLU A 18 -10.79 -19.67 1.03
CA GLU A 18 -10.50 -18.30 0.56
C GLU A 18 -8.99 -17.97 0.64
N GLU A 19 -8.34 -18.40 1.70
CA GLU A 19 -6.91 -18.14 1.93
C GLU A 19 -6.04 -18.79 0.84
N ALA A 20 -6.28 -20.06 0.54
CA ALA A 20 -5.57 -20.78 -0.50
C ALA A 20 -5.91 -20.23 -1.91
N PHE A 21 -7.16 -19.79 -2.12
CA PHE A 21 -7.59 -19.16 -3.37
C PHE A 21 -6.81 -17.87 -3.64
N ILE A 22 -6.72 -16.98 -2.65
CA ILE A 22 -6.00 -15.71 -2.75
C ILE A 22 -4.49 -15.94 -2.95
N SER A 23 -3.92 -16.91 -2.24
CA SER A 23 -2.52 -17.27 -2.39
C SER A 23 -2.20 -17.74 -3.83
N GLU A 24 -3.07 -18.56 -4.43
CA GLU A 24 -2.91 -19.02 -5.82
C GLU A 24 -3.05 -17.85 -6.82
N VAL A 25 -4.01 -16.92 -6.57
CA VAL A 25 -4.14 -15.71 -7.40
C VAL A 25 -2.87 -14.86 -7.35
N ALA A 26 -2.26 -14.71 -6.17
CA ALA A 26 -1.02 -13.95 -6.01
C ALA A 26 0.16 -14.61 -6.77
N GLU A 27 0.27 -15.95 -6.76
CA GLU A 27 1.29 -16.66 -7.54
C GLU A 27 1.07 -16.50 -9.06
N ILE A 28 -0.17 -16.52 -9.51
CA ILE A 28 -0.52 -16.26 -10.91
C ILE A 28 -0.17 -14.82 -11.31
N ALA A 29 -0.51 -13.84 -10.47
CA ALA A 29 -0.16 -12.45 -10.71
C ALA A 29 1.36 -12.25 -10.83
N LYS A 30 2.14 -12.92 -9.99
CA LYS A 30 3.59 -12.91 -10.04
C LYS A 30 4.13 -13.56 -11.34
N GLU A 31 3.53 -14.64 -11.83
CA GLU A 31 3.90 -15.23 -13.13
C GLU A 31 3.64 -14.25 -14.28
N PHE A 32 2.54 -13.50 -14.27
CA PHE A 32 2.24 -12.48 -15.26
C PHE A 32 3.25 -11.33 -15.22
N ASP A 33 3.57 -10.82 -14.03
CA ASP A 33 4.56 -9.75 -13.84
C ASP A 33 5.94 -10.17 -14.36
N GLN A 34 6.39 -11.38 -14.06
CA GLN A 34 7.64 -11.94 -14.56
C GLN A 34 7.65 -12.13 -16.09
N SER A 35 6.49 -12.33 -16.71
CA SER A 35 6.36 -12.44 -18.18
C SER A 35 6.24 -11.08 -18.87
N GLY A 36 6.25 -9.97 -18.12
CA GLY A 36 6.14 -8.61 -18.62
C GLY A 36 4.70 -8.09 -18.76
N ASP A 37 3.69 -8.85 -18.33
CA ASP A 37 2.30 -8.43 -18.32
C ASP A 37 1.90 -7.89 -16.94
N SER A 38 2.51 -6.78 -16.54
CA SER A 38 2.23 -6.10 -15.26
C SER A 38 0.79 -5.58 -15.18
N ALA A 39 0.13 -5.32 -16.32
CA ALA A 39 -1.26 -4.87 -16.33
C ALA A 39 -2.21 -5.96 -15.81
N MET A 40 -2.03 -7.20 -16.28
CA MET A 40 -2.80 -8.35 -15.81
C MET A 40 -2.48 -8.69 -14.35
N ALA A 41 -1.21 -8.61 -13.95
CA ALA A 41 -0.81 -8.82 -12.57
C ALA A 41 -1.50 -7.83 -11.61
N ASN A 42 -1.51 -6.54 -11.95
CA ASN A 42 -2.18 -5.51 -11.17
C ASN A 42 -3.71 -5.72 -11.11
N TYR A 43 -4.33 -6.08 -12.24
CA TYR A 43 -5.77 -6.35 -12.28
C TYR A 43 -6.17 -7.52 -11.37
N LEU A 44 -5.41 -8.63 -11.40
CA LEU A 44 -5.67 -9.78 -10.52
C LEU A 44 -5.51 -9.41 -9.05
N MET A 45 -4.47 -8.65 -8.72
CA MET A 45 -4.24 -8.19 -7.34
C MET A 45 -5.32 -7.20 -6.87
N GLU A 46 -5.85 -6.36 -7.76
CA GLU A 46 -6.97 -5.46 -7.44
C GLU A 46 -8.24 -6.26 -7.12
N LEU A 47 -8.55 -7.32 -7.86
CA LEU A 47 -9.71 -8.15 -7.60
C LEU A 47 -9.69 -8.81 -6.22
N VAL A 48 -8.51 -9.26 -5.76
CA VAL A 48 -8.37 -9.94 -4.46
C VAL A 48 -8.06 -8.99 -3.31
N SER A 49 -7.58 -7.76 -3.56
CA SER A 49 -7.27 -6.76 -2.52
C SER A 49 -8.53 -6.23 -1.81
N ASN A 50 -9.70 -6.35 -2.44
CA ASN A 50 -10.99 -6.07 -1.80
C ASN A 50 -11.37 -7.12 -0.72
N ALA A 51 -10.68 -8.23 -0.65
CA ALA A 51 -10.82 -9.28 0.35
C ALA A 51 -9.62 -9.21 1.32
N ASN A 52 -9.54 -8.26 2.20
CA ASN A 52 -8.68 -8.10 3.40
C ASN A 52 -7.48 -9.05 3.61
N TYR A 53 -6.79 -9.52 2.56
CA TYR A 53 -5.75 -10.54 2.68
C TYR A 53 -4.44 -10.19 1.97
N TYR A 54 -3.37 -10.43 2.69
CA TYR A 54 -1.97 -10.69 2.36
C TYR A 54 -1.37 -10.03 1.11
N VAL A 55 -0.56 -9.03 1.33
CA VAL A 55 0.39 -8.52 0.34
C VAL A 55 1.69 -9.32 0.45
N PRO A 56 2.18 -9.99 -0.62
CA PRO A 56 3.44 -10.71 -0.57
C PRO A 56 4.57 -9.78 -0.14
N GLN A 57 5.37 -10.20 0.86
CA GLN A 57 6.53 -9.45 1.35
C GLN A 57 7.61 -9.21 0.27
N SER A 58 7.54 -9.92 -0.86
CA SER A 58 8.45 -9.74 -1.99
C SER A 58 8.32 -8.38 -2.68
N SER A 59 7.16 -7.70 -2.56
CA SER A 59 6.93 -6.38 -3.16
C SER A 59 7.78 -5.26 -2.54
N TYR A 60 8.39 -5.49 -1.37
CA TYR A 60 9.17 -4.46 -0.66
C TYR A 60 10.69 -4.64 -0.75
N LYS A 61 11.18 -5.73 -1.39
CA LYS A 61 12.62 -6.04 -1.40
C LYS A 61 13.48 -5.08 -2.24
N ASN A 62 12.87 -4.30 -3.12
CA ASN A 62 13.57 -3.43 -4.05
C ASN A 62 13.15 -1.95 -3.96
N LEU A 63 12.53 -1.55 -2.84
CA LEU A 63 12.17 -0.15 -2.64
C LEU A 63 13.44 0.65 -2.31
N HIS A 64 13.69 1.71 -3.07
CA HIS A 64 14.84 2.58 -2.88
C HIS A 64 14.47 3.87 -2.13
N TYR A 65 13.31 4.44 -2.47
CA TYR A 65 12.83 5.70 -1.91
C TYR A 65 11.73 5.53 -0.86
N LEU A 66 11.26 4.30 -0.67
CA LEU A 66 10.15 3.99 0.23
C LEU A 66 10.59 2.96 1.28
N THR A 67 10.24 3.20 2.52
CA THR A 67 10.47 2.27 3.62
C THR A 67 9.14 1.82 4.21
N LYS A 68 8.92 0.50 4.34
CA LYS A 68 7.76 -0.03 5.04
C LYS A 68 7.87 0.32 6.52
N VAL A 69 6.79 0.87 7.06
CA VAL A 69 6.69 1.20 8.47
C VAL A 69 6.00 0.08 9.21
N ASP A 70 6.72 -0.51 10.17
CA ASP A 70 6.12 -1.43 11.13
C ASP A 70 5.53 -0.60 12.27
N TYR A 71 4.22 -0.50 12.30
CA TYR A 71 3.50 0.19 13.38
C TYR A 71 2.92 -0.82 14.35
N THR A 72 3.05 -0.54 15.64
CA THR A 72 2.49 -1.39 16.69
C THR A 72 0.96 -1.36 16.65
N ASN A 73 0.33 -2.48 17.05
CA ASN A 73 -1.13 -2.56 17.14
C ASN A 73 -1.73 -1.70 18.26
N THR A 74 -0.91 -0.95 18.99
CA THR A 74 -1.34 -0.09 20.09
C THR A 74 -1.84 1.23 19.51
N SER A 75 -3.15 1.47 19.63
CA SER A 75 -3.76 2.74 19.27
C SER A 75 -3.45 3.75 20.39
N LEU A 76 -2.85 4.90 20.05
CA LEU A 76 -2.80 6.04 20.93
C LEU A 76 -4.16 6.75 20.92
N LEU A 77 -4.58 7.22 22.08
CA LEU A 77 -5.77 8.06 22.20
C LEU A 77 -5.50 9.40 21.50
N LEU A 78 -6.24 9.68 20.46
CA LEU A 78 -6.22 10.95 19.75
C LEU A 78 -7.33 11.86 20.31
N PRO A 79 -7.18 13.19 20.22
CA PRO A 79 -8.27 14.11 20.51
C PRO A 79 -9.50 13.81 19.63
N GLU A 80 -10.71 13.95 20.17
CA GLU A 80 -11.98 13.61 19.52
C GLU A 80 -12.13 14.23 18.12
N ILE A 81 -11.70 15.50 17.97
CA ILE A 81 -11.74 16.20 16.67
C ILE A 81 -10.88 15.48 15.61
N ILE A 82 -9.68 15.01 15.99
CA ILE A 82 -8.80 14.29 15.07
C ILE A 82 -9.37 12.91 14.76
N GLU A 83 -10.00 12.26 15.72
CA GLU A 83 -10.64 10.96 15.53
C GLU A 83 -11.81 11.06 14.53
N GLU A 84 -12.63 12.10 14.60
CA GLU A 84 -13.70 12.35 13.62
C GLU A 84 -13.16 12.57 12.21
N ASP A 85 -12.08 13.34 12.06
CA ASP A 85 -11.41 13.56 10.77
C ASP A 85 -10.86 12.24 10.20
N ILE A 86 -10.22 11.42 11.02
CA ILE A 86 -9.71 10.09 10.60
C ILE A 86 -10.85 9.19 10.14
N LEU A 87 -11.97 9.16 10.86
CA LEU A 87 -13.14 8.40 10.47
C LEU A 87 -13.75 8.91 9.15
N GLY A 88 -13.75 10.22 8.93
CA GLY A 88 -14.15 10.84 7.67
C GLY A 88 -13.27 10.40 6.50
N ILE A 89 -11.95 10.46 6.67
CA ILE A 89 -10.96 10.04 5.68
C ILE A 89 -11.10 8.54 5.36
N THR A 90 -11.17 7.70 6.38
CA THR A 90 -11.27 6.25 6.19
C THR A 90 -12.57 5.83 5.50
N ARG A 91 -13.69 6.51 5.78
CA ARG A 91 -14.96 6.32 5.06
C ARG A 91 -14.84 6.74 3.60
N ALA A 92 -14.25 7.91 3.33
CA ALA A 92 -14.05 8.39 1.95
C ALA A 92 -13.22 7.41 1.13
N ILE A 93 -12.13 6.90 1.68
CA ILE A 93 -11.26 5.91 1.03
C ILE A 93 -12.03 4.58 0.81
N SER A 94 -12.79 4.11 1.80
CA SER A 94 -13.56 2.85 1.70
C SER A 94 -14.68 2.93 0.68
N GLN A 95 -15.27 4.11 0.50
CA GLN A 95 -16.33 4.36 -0.49
C GLN A 95 -15.81 4.64 -1.89
N LYS A 96 -14.49 4.44 -2.13
CA LYS A 96 -13.83 4.72 -3.42
C LYS A 96 -14.07 6.17 -3.91
N ALA A 97 -14.17 7.12 -2.97
CA ALA A 97 -14.19 8.53 -3.34
C ALA A 97 -12.86 8.89 -4.01
N ASP A 98 -12.90 9.79 -4.99
CA ASP A 98 -11.71 10.25 -5.75
C ASP A 98 -10.71 11.06 -4.89
N LEU A 99 -10.80 10.94 -3.58
CA LEU A 99 -9.94 11.59 -2.59
C LEU A 99 -8.80 10.64 -2.22
N THR A 100 -7.65 10.85 -2.84
CA THR A 100 -6.47 10.01 -2.65
C THR A 100 -5.31 10.71 -1.95
N LYS A 101 -5.42 12.02 -1.72
CA LYS A 101 -4.36 12.85 -1.15
C LYS A 101 -4.87 13.66 0.02
N PHE A 102 -4.17 13.59 1.15
CA PHE A 102 -4.52 14.28 2.38
C PHE A 102 -3.29 15.01 2.93
N LEU A 103 -3.48 16.24 3.41
CA LEU A 103 -2.44 17.03 4.04
C LEU A 103 -2.72 17.15 5.54
N PHE A 104 -1.84 16.64 6.37
CA PHE A 104 -1.85 16.85 7.81
C PHE A 104 -0.89 17.99 8.16
N TYR A 105 -1.39 19.04 8.75
CA TYR A 105 -0.57 20.17 9.19
C TYR A 105 -0.83 20.51 10.66
N GLY A 106 0.14 21.11 11.31
CA GLY A 106 0.07 21.47 12.72
C GLY A 106 1.46 21.48 13.36
N ALA A 107 1.52 21.91 14.63
CA ALA A 107 2.76 21.98 15.40
C ALA A 107 3.42 20.59 15.56
N PRO A 108 4.73 20.52 15.84
CA PRO A 108 5.38 19.26 16.22
C PRO A 108 4.66 18.61 17.41
N GLY A 109 4.57 17.28 17.43
CA GLY A 109 3.94 16.52 18.53
C GLY A 109 2.41 16.46 18.51
N THR A 110 1.72 17.06 17.52
CA THR A 110 0.23 17.08 17.45
C THR A 110 -0.40 15.79 16.90
N GLY A 111 0.38 14.71 16.72
CA GLY A 111 -0.17 13.41 16.32
C GLY A 111 -0.29 13.17 14.79
N LYS A 112 0.28 14.02 13.93
CA LYS A 112 0.20 13.87 12.46
C LYS A 112 0.63 12.47 11.97
N THR A 113 1.77 12.00 12.45
CA THR A 113 2.30 10.68 12.10
C THR A 113 1.42 9.57 12.66
N GLU A 114 0.93 9.72 13.88
CA GLU A 114 0.03 8.77 14.50
C GLU A 114 -1.31 8.70 13.76
N SER A 115 -1.81 9.81 13.25
CA SER A 115 -3.01 9.83 12.39
C SER A 115 -2.83 8.98 11.14
N ALA A 116 -1.66 9.03 10.50
CA ALA A 116 -1.35 8.16 9.35
C ALA A 116 -1.31 6.67 9.75
N TYR A 117 -0.75 6.36 10.92
CA TYR A 117 -0.74 5.00 11.48
C TYR A 117 -2.14 4.50 11.77
N GLN A 118 -2.99 5.33 12.36
CA GLN A 118 -4.40 4.99 12.65
C GLN A 118 -5.19 4.71 11.37
N ILE A 119 -5.03 5.56 10.35
CA ILE A 119 -5.68 5.35 9.05
C ILE A 119 -5.25 4.02 8.43
N ALA A 120 -3.93 3.74 8.42
CA ALA A 120 -3.40 2.49 7.89
C ALA A 120 -3.97 1.28 8.65
N ARG A 121 -4.05 1.38 9.98
CA ARG A 121 -4.57 0.34 10.87
C ARG A 121 -6.06 0.08 10.63
N ILE A 122 -6.89 1.13 10.57
CA ILE A 122 -8.34 1.01 10.33
C ILE A 122 -8.61 0.39 8.95
N LEU A 123 -7.82 0.77 7.94
CA LEU A 123 -7.98 0.25 6.58
C LEU A 123 -7.31 -1.11 6.36
N GLY A 124 -6.55 -1.63 7.33
CA GLY A 124 -5.77 -2.86 7.18
C GLY A 124 -4.74 -2.79 6.06
N ARG A 125 -4.14 -1.61 5.81
CA ARG A 125 -3.23 -1.37 4.70
C ARG A 125 -1.80 -1.17 5.16
N ASP A 126 -0.85 -1.64 4.36
CA ASP A 126 0.56 -1.35 4.57
C ASP A 126 0.83 0.15 4.46
N LEU A 127 1.66 0.65 5.37
CA LEU A 127 2.08 2.03 5.41
C LEU A 127 3.52 2.15 4.94
N LEU A 128 3.74 3.01 3.96
CA LEU A 128 5.06 3.30 3.40
C LEU A 128 5.44 4.75 3.69
N ARG A 129 6.64 4.94 4.16
CA ARG A 129 7.22 6.26 4.40
C ARG A 129 8.20 6.60 3.27
N VAL A 130 8.09 7.81 2.74
CA VAL A 130 9.08 8.35 1.81
C VAL A 130 10.36 8.68 2.55
N ASP A 131 11.48 8.16 2.07
CA ASP A 131 12.81 8.45 2.59
C ASP A 131 13.39 9.66 1.84
N PHE A 132 13.29 10.82 2.48
CA PHE A 132 13.72 12.08 1.90
C PHE A 132 15.25 12.20 1.78
N GLU A 133 16.00 11.49 2.61
CA GLU A 133 17.46 11.50 2.54
C GLU A 133 17.94 10.87 1.22
N GLN A 134 17.20 9.90 0.70
CA GLN A 134 17.49 9.27 -0.59
C GLN A 134 17.05 10.13 -1.79
N LEU A 135 16.15 11.09 -1.59
CA LEU A 135 15.64 11.95 -2.66
C LEU A 135 16.55 13.17 -2.89
N ILE A 136 17.10 13.73 -1.83
CA ILE A 136 17.89 14.98 -1.91
C ILE A 136 19.32 14.64 -2.34
N ASP A 137 19.75 15.22 -3.46
CA ASP A 137 21.12 15.15 -3.91
C ASP A 137 21.70 16.57 -4.07
N SER A 138 22.96 16.74 -3.76
CA SER A 138 23.68 18.02 -3.90
C SER A 138 23.95 18.40 -5.36
N ARG A 139 23.79 17.44 -6.29
CA ARG A 139 24.03 17.65 -7.71
C ARG A 139 22.81 18.26 -8.39
N LEU A 140 23.06 19.22 -9.25
CA LEU A 140 22.02 19.91 -10.00
C LEU A 140 21.25 18.91 -10.90
N GLY A 141 19.92 18.83 -10.69
CA GLY A 141 19.02 17.99 -11.48
C GLY A 141 18.85 16.55 -10.96
N GLU A 142 19.71 16.01 -10.12
CA GLU A 142 19.57 14.64 -9.60
C GLU A 142 18.36 14.52 -8.66
N THR A 143 18.07 15.52 -7.84
CA THR A 143 16.87 15.55 -6.99
C THR A 143 15.58 15.42 -7.83
N ALA A 144 15.49 16.12 -8.96
CA ALA A 144 14.31 16.02 -9.85
C ALA A 144 14.17 14.62 -10.45
N LYS A 145 15.27 13.99 -10.83
CA LYS A 145 15.30 12.62 -11.32
C LYS A 145 14.91 11.62 -10.22
N ASN A 146 15.42 11.79 -9.01
CA ASN A 146 15.07 10.95 -7.87
C ASN A 146 13.57 11.04 -7.53
N VAL A 147 12.99 12.24 -7.62
CA VAL A 147 11.54 12.43 -7.46
C VAL A 147 10.75 11.70 -8.56
N ALA A 148 11.20 11.76 -9.81
CA ALA A 148 10.56 11.01 -10.90
C ALA A 148 10.62 9.50 -10.65
N ASN A 149 11.79 8.99 -10.25
CA ASN A 149 11.99 7.58 -9.91
C ASN A 149 11.11 7.15 -8.70
N LEU A 150 10.94 8.01 -7.68
CA LEU A 150 10.00 7.75 -6.59
C LEU A 150 8.57 7.54 -7.10
N PHE A 151 8.10 8.41 -8.00
CA PHE A 151 6.76 8.25 -8.56
C PHE A 151 6.64 6.98 -9.41
N ASP A 152 7.68 6.61 -10.14
CA ASP A 152 7.71 5.33 -10.86
C ASP A 152 7.66 4.16 -9.88
N GLU A 153 8.40 4.21 -8.79
CA GLU A 153 8.36 3.20 -7.72
C GLU A 153 6.96 3.10 -7.10
N ILE A 154 6.30 4.24 -6.83
CA ILE A 154 4.93 4.29 -6.33
C ILE A 154 3.94 3.67 -7.32
N ASN A 155 4.06 3.97 -8.60
CA ASN A 155 3.18 3.46 -9.64
C ASN A 155 3.31 1.94 -9.85
N HIS A 156 4.48 1.37 -9.54
CA HIS A 156 4.70 -0.08 -9.58
C HIS A 156 4.25 -0.83 -8.33
N LEU A 157 3.85 -0.11 -7.27
CA LEU A 157 3.29 -0.73 -6.08
C LEU A 157 1.87 -1.22 -6.35
N ALA A 158 1.57 -2.44 -5.92
CA ALA A 158 0.20 -2.96 -5.93
C ALA A 158 -0.75 -2.03 -5.15
N PHE A 159 -2.01 -1.94 -5.59
CA PHE A 159 -3.04 -1.12 -4.97
C PHE A 159 -3.21 -1.41 -3.46
N GLY A 160 -3.75 -0.43 -2.74
CA GLY A 160 -4.14 -0.60 -1.33
C GLY A 160 -3.09 -0.21 -0.31
N LYS A 161 -2.05 0.53 -0.71
CA LYS A 161 -1.01 1.04 0.21
C LYS A 161 -1.28 2.49 0.59
N ILE A 162 -0.81 2.87 1.78
CA ILE A 162 -0.80 4.25 2.22
C ILE A 162 0.64 4.73 2.18
N ILE A 163 0.86 5.82 1.49
CA ILE A 163 2.17 6.45 1.41
C ILE A 163 2.08 7.77 2.14
N PHE A 164 2.99 7.98 3.07
CA PHE A 164 3.06 9.24 3.78
C PHE A 164 4.49 9.80 3.77
N HIS A 165 4.55 11.10 3.91
CA HIS A 165 5.76 11.84 4.07
C HIS A 165 5.68 12.69 5.33
N GLN A 166 6.73 12.70 6.12
CA GLN A 166 6.88 13.53 7.29
C GLN A 166 7.86 14.64 7.00
N ILE A 167 7.38 15.89 7.02
CA ILE A 167 8.24 17.08 7.09
C ILE A 167 8.53 17.32 8.57
N ILE A 168 9.79 17.26 8.94
CA ILE A 168 10.26 17.58 10.30
C ILE A 168 10.35 19.09 10.45
#